data_c89fc510b23224fd657d8ba9cbf07c60
#
_entry.id   c89fc510b23224fd657d8ba9cbf07c60
#
_cell.length_a   1.000
_cell.length_b   1.000
_cell.length_c   1.000
_cell.angle_alpha   90.00
_cell.angle_beta   90.00
_cell.angle_gamma   90.00
#
_symmetry.space_group_name_H-M   'P 1'
#
loop_
_entity.id
_entity.type
_entity.pdbx_description
1 polymer ?
#
loop_
_entity_poly.entity_id
_entity_poly.type
_entity_poly.pdbx_seq_one_letter_code
_entity_poly.pdbx_strand_id
1 'polypeptide(L)'
;MSEPESAIVGVDFTASTLRLILGRLDGEVLRQEEHPLPPLDDEAAWSWEVGGRISSLFAADGGKRYALAIGVACPGTVDPVAGRLEECLSNEEWEGLNVVASLRQHIGAPIVALGRVEAALRGEAAAGNASGTFDAMYVSLLDGPTAAVMTSGRIIGGANHRAGGLPAFPELEVGRPLVGEDLEQATALLADLACLVDPSVVLIHGLPEHTDALIPVLQRVLNEVLPGAQVASGALGEKAALLGALKAAAIVAYEGERAHDES
;
A
#
# COMPACT_ATOMS: atom_id res chain seq x y z
N MET A 1 33.26 8.44 -18.18
CA MET A 1 31.85 8.56 -17.78
C MET A 1 31.57 7.33 -16.92
N SER A 2 31.10 7.51 -15.68
CA SER A 2 30.65 6.37 -14.86
C SER A 2 29.43 5.74 -15.52
N GLU A 3 29.33 4.41 -15.48
CA GLU A 3 28.12 3.71 -15.91
C GLU A 3 26.90 4.21 -15.14
N PRO A 4 25.72 4.26 -15.78
CA PRO A 4 24.51 4.64 -15.07
C PRO A 4 24.18 3.62 -13.98
N GLU A 5 23.86 4.10 -12.77
CA GLU A 5 23.50 3.26 -11.65
C GLU A 5 22.01 2.85 -11.75
N SER A 6 21.70 1.65 -11.31
CA SER A 6 20.32 1.16 -11.23
C SER A 6 19.60 1.74 -10.00
N ALA A 7 18.29 1.92 -10.12
CA ALA A 7 17.43 2.32 -9.01
C ALA A 7 16.02 1.72 -9.16
N ILE A 8 15.30 1.68 -8.07
CA ILE A 8 13.88 1.31 -8.03
C ILE A 8 13.04 2.50 -7.60
N VAL A 9 11.78 2.51 -8.01
CA VAL A 9 10.84 3.59 -7.69
C VAL A 9 9.61 3.03 -7.01
N GLY A 10 9.20 3.68 -5.92
CA GLY A 10 7.89 3.52 -5.32
C GLY A 10 7.03 4.74 -5.64
N VAL A 11 5.77 4.50 -5.94
CA VAL A 11 4.74 5.50 -6.19
C VAL A 11 3.55 5.20 -5.29
N ASP A 12 3.03 6.20 -4.59
CA ASP A 12 1.77 6.13 -3.86
C ASP A 12 0.91 7.33 -4.28
N PHE A 13 -0.31 7.09 -4.72
CA PHE A 13 -1.21 8.17 -5.09
C PHE A 13 -2.58 8.01 -4.44
N THR A 14 -3.20 9.15 -4.18
CA THR A 14 -4.57 9.32 -3.69
C THR A 14 -5.30 10.28 -4.62
N ALA A 15 -6.56 10.60 -4.33
CA ALA A 15 -7.33 11.57 -5.12
C ALA A 15 -6.67 12.97 -5.20
N SER A 16 -5.81 13.33 -4.27
CA SER A 16 -5.24 14.68 -4.17
C SER A 16 -3.71 14.72 -4.01
N THR A 17 -3.06 13.59 -3.83
CA THR A 17 -1.62 13.55 -3.49
C THR A 17 -0.91 12.46 -4.27
N LEU A 18 0.27 12.79 -4.77
CA LEU A 18 1.22 11.87 -5.39
C LEU A 18 2.53 11.88 -4.59
N ARG A 19 2.93 10.72 -4.09
CA ARG A 19 4.20 10.52 -3.39
C ARG A 19 5.11 9.63 -4.21
N LEU A 20 6.37 9.99 -4.28
CA LEU A 20 7.39 9.30 -5.04
C LEU A 20 8.60 9.03 -4.16
N ILE A 21 9.21 7.87 -4.32
CA ILE A 21 10.44 7.50 -3.65
C ILE A 21 11.38 6.82 -4.65
N LEU A 22 12.61 7.30 -4.71
CA LEU A 22 13.72 6.69 -5.42
C LEU A 22 14.59 5.96 -4.41
N GLY A 23 14.90 4.70 -4.65
CA GLY A 23 15.73 3.90 -3.77
C GLY A 23 16.68 3.00 -4.53
N ARG A 24 17.66 2.47 -3.81
CA ARG A 24 18.53 1.38 -4.26
C ARG A 24 17.87 0.02 -3.99
N LEU A 25 18.37 -0.98 -4.66
CA LEU A 25 17.86 -2.34 -4.51
C LEU A 25 18.07 -2.90 -3.08
N ASP A 26 19.08 -2.43 -2.38
CA ASP A 26 19.36 -2.77 -0.97
C ASP A 26 18.42 -2.10 0.04
N GLY A 27 17.57 -1.17 -0.42
CA GLY A 27 16.59 -0.45 0.41
C GLY A 27 17.04 0.96 0.84
N GLU A 28 18.24 1.40 0.45
CA GLU A 28 18.66 2.79 0.70
C GLU A 28 17.73 3.76 -0.05
N VAL A 29 17.16 4.70 0.69
CA VAL A 29 16.32 5.77 0.12
C VAL A 29 17.22 6.90 -0.37
N LEU A 30 17.18 7.16 -1.65
CA LEU A 30 17.99 8.21 -2.30
C LEU A 30 17.26 9.55 -2.33
N ARG A 31 15.95 9.51 -2.61
CA ARG A 31 15.12 10.71 -2.72
C ARG A 31 13.66 10.38 -2.46
N GLN A 32 12.94 11.32 -1.86
CA GLN A 32 11.49 11.26 -1.67
C GLN A 32 10.89 12.61 -2.01
N GLU A 33 9.74 12.60 -2.69
CA GLU A 33 9.00 13.79 -3.07
C GLU A 33 7.50 13.57 -2.83
N GLU A 34 6.81 14.66 -2.50
CA GLU A 34 5.36 14.71 -2.42
C GLU A 34 4.85 15.90 -3.24
N HIS A 35 3.83 15.64 -4.04
CA HIS A 35 3.22 16.62 -4.93
C HIS A 35 1.70 16.60 -4.78
N PRO A 36 1.02 17.73 -4.89
CA PRO A 36 -0.41 17.72 -5.08
C PRO A 36 -0.73 17.04 -6.42
N LEU A 37 -1.74 16.17 -6.42
CA LEU A 37 -2.30 15.58 -7.63
C LEU A 37 -3.58 16.35 -7.94
N PRO A 38 -3.62 17.13 -9.02
CA PRO A 38 -4.83 17.83 -9.42
C PRO A 38 -5.89 16.84 -9.90
N PRO A 39 -7.18 17.19 -9.92
CA PRO A 39 -8.18 16.42 -10.63
C PRO A 39 -7.73 16.19 -12.08
N LEU A 40 -7.81 14.96 -12.55
CA LEU A 40 -7.37 14.56 -13.88
C LEU A 40 -8.56 14.00 -14.65
N ASP A 41 -8.76 14.49 -15.85
CA ASP A 41 -9.98 14.25 -16.62
C ASP A 41 -10.03 12.84 -17.26
N ASP A 42 -8.84 12.21 -17.42
CA ASP A 42 -8.74 10.89 -18.06
C ASP A 42 -7.42 10.16 -17.74
N GLU A 43 -7.34 8.92 -18.20
CA GLU A 43 -6.17 8.04 -18.05
C GLU A 43 -4.90 8.63 -18.69
N ALA A 44 -5.03 9.33 -19.81
CA ALA A 44 -3.88 9.92 -20.52
C ALA A 44 -3.29 11.09 -19.71
N ALA A 45 -4.14 11.96 -19.16
CA ALA A 45 -3.72 13.03 -18.25
C ALA A 45 -3.04 12.50 -17.00
N TRP A 46 -3.61 11.42 -16.40
CA TRP A 46 -3.02 10.75 -15.24
C TRP A 46 -1.62 10.20 -15.57
N SER A 47 -1.50 9.47 -16.68
CA SER A 47 -0.23 8.84 -17.05
C SER A 47 0.85 9.86 -17.38
N TRP A 48 0.47 10.96 -18.02
CA TRP A 48 1.38 12.06 -18.34
C TRP A 48 1.90 12.76 -17.09
N GLU A 49 1.01 13.09 -16.14
CA GLU A 49 1.40 13.73 -14.88
C GLU A 49 2.30 12.81 -14.05
N VAL A 50 1.88 11.58 -13.78
CA VAL A 50 2.64 10.63 -12.95
C VAL A 50 3.96 10.23 -13.64
N GLY A 51 3.93 9.91 -14.95
CA GLY A 51 5.13 9.59 -15.73
C GLY A 51 6.12 10.75 -15.79
N GLY A 52 5.62 11.98 -15.94
CA GLY A 52 6.42 13.19 -15.91
C GLY A 52 7.10 13.42 -14.55
N ARG A 53 6.39 13.16 -13.43
CA ARG A 53 6.96 13.25 -12.08
C ARG A 53 8.03 12.21 -11.84
N ILE A 54 7.82 10.96 -12.27
CA ILE A 54 8.83 9.90 -12.19
C ILE A 54 10.08 10.31 -12.99
N SER A 55 9.92 10.83 -14.20
CA SER A 55 11.05 11.30 -15.02
C SER A 55 11.80 12.45 -14.34
N SER A 56 11.06 13.38 -13.72
CA SER A 56 11.63 14.51 -12.98
C SER A 56 12.40 14.06 -11.73
N LEU A 57 11.94 13.01 -11.05
CA LEU A 57 12.63 12.42 -9.91
C LEU A 57 14.03 11.94 -10.29
N PHE A 58 14.19 11.26 -11.42
CA PHE A 58 15.50 10.84 -11.95
C PHE A 58 16.37 12.03 -12.39
N ALA A 59 15.77 13.02 -13.04
CA ALA A 59 16.50 14.23 -13.45
C ALA A 59 17.04 15.00 -12.23
N ALA A 60 16.25 15.11 -11.17
CA ALA A 60 16.63 15.78 -9.93
C ALA A 60 17.73 15.03 -9.15
N ASP A 61 17.89 13.72 -9.37
CA ASP A 61 19.01 12.90 -8.87
C ASP A 61 20.27 12.97 -9.79
N GLY A 62 20.29 13.89 -10.74
CA GLY A 62 21.40 14.12 -11.64
C GLY A 62 21.37 13.32 -12.94
N GLY A 63 20.29 12.58 -13.22
CA GLY A 63 20.07 11.85 -14.47
C GLY A 63 21.08 10.71 -14.73
N LYS A 64 21.74 10.21 -13.67
CA LYS A 64 22.77 9.17 -13.76
C LYS A 64 22.24 7.77 -13.51
N ARG A 65 20.93 7.64 -13.27
CA ARG A 65 20.30 6.37 -12.94
C ARG A 65 19.22 6.00 -13.94
N TYR A 66 18.94 4.69 -13.99
CA TYR A 66 17.81 4.14 -14.74
C TYR A 66 16.94 3.28 -13.81
N ALA A 67 15.66 3.17 -14.13
CA ALA A 67 14.73 2.36 -13.37
C ALA A 67 14.92 0.86 -13.66
N LEU A 68 15.16 0.05 -12.64
CA LEU A 68 15.06 -1.42 -12.71
C LEU A 68 13.62 -1.89 -12.65
N ALA A 69 12.83 -1.30 -11.77
CA ALA A 69 11.40 -1.58 -11.64
C ALA A 69 10.68 -0.42 -10.93
N ILE A 70 9.37 -0.37 -11.09
CA ILE A 70 8.50 0.59 -10.44
C ILE A 70 7.35 -0.14 -9.75
N GLY A 71 7.11 0.16 -8.49
CA GLY A 71 5.94 -0.27 -7.74
C GLY A 71 4.96 0.89 -7.57
N VAL A 72 3.68 0.65 -7.77
CA VAL A 72 2.63 1.66 -7.66
C VAL A 72 1.57 1.21 -6.67
N ALA A 73 1.41 1.93 -5.58
CA ALA A 73 0.33 1.76 -4.62
C ALA A 73 -0.88 2.59 -5.09
N CYS A 74 -1.99 1.92 -5.33
CA CYS A 74 -3.20 2.49 -5.91
C CYS A 74 -4.32 2.61 -4.87
N PRO A 75 -5.13 3.67 -4.88
CA PRO A 75 -6.24 3.86 -3.94
C PRO A 75 -7.41 2.93 -4.29
N GLY A 76 -7.39 1.71 -3.77
CA GLY A 76 -8.45 0.71 -4.00
C GLY A 76 -7.95 -0.67 -4.35
N THR A 77 -8.80 -1.45 -5.00
CA THR A 77 -8.54 -2.83 -5.41
C THR A 77 -7.87 -2.87 -6.79
N VAL A 78 -6.83 -3.64 -6.93
CA VAL A 78 -6.06 -3.76 -8.18
C VAL A 78 -6.07 -5.20 -8.67
N ASP A 79 -6.36 -5.42 -9.96
CA ASP A 79 -6.01 -6.66 -10.65
C ASP A 79 -4.49 -6.66 -10.93
N PRO A 80 -3.69 -7.46 -10.23
CA PRO A 80 -2.23 -7.44 -10.38
C PRO A 80 -1.76 -8.02 -11.72
N VAL A 81 -2.58 -8.79 -12.41
CA VAL A 81 -2.27 -9.39 -13.72
C VAL A 81 -2.50 -8.36 -14.83
N ALA A 82 -3.66 -7.70 -14.82
CA ALA A 82 -3.98 -6.65 -15.77
C ALA A 82 -3.27 -5.32 -15.44
N GLY A 83 -2.88 -5.12 -14.18
CA GLY A 83 -2.33 -3.86 -13.70
C GLY A 83 -3.35 -2.73 -13.67
N ARG A 84 -4.63 -3.08 -13.42
CA ARG A 84 -5.77 -2.19 -13.50
C ARG A 84 -6.44 -1.99 -12.15
N LEU A 85 -6.85 -0.76 -11.88
CA LEU A 85 -7.66 -0.40 -10.73
C LEU A 85 -9.11 -0.86 -10.97
N GLU A 86 -9.59 -1.79 -10.15
CA GLU A 86 -10.92 -2.40 -10.33
C GLU A 86 -12.00 -1.65 -9.55
N GLU A 87 -11.66 -1.14 -8.37
CA GLU A 87 -12.56 -0.45 -7.47
C GLU A 87 -11.81 0.65 -6.72
N CYS A 88 -12.36 1.85 -6.68
CA CYS A 88 -11.76 2.99 -6.01
C CYS A 88 -12.82 3.80 -5.25
N LEU A 89 -12.97 3.54 -3.95
CA LEU A 89 -13.98 4.21 -3.12
C LEU A 89 -13.75 5.72 -2.98
N SER A 90 -12.51 6.18 -3.09
CA SER A 90 -12.17 7.60 -2.97
C SER A 90 -12.32 8.40 -4.27
N ASN A 91 -12.39 7.73 -5.43
CA ASN A 91 -12.61 8.35 -6.73
C ASN A 91 -13.09 7.33 -7.76
N GLU A 92 -14.41 7.24 -7.96
CA GLU A 92 -15.06 6.32 -8.90
C GLU A 92 -14.61 6.55 -10.36
N GLU A 93 -14.18 7.76 -10.72
CA GLU A 93 -13.69 8.07 -12.09
C GLU A 93 -12.40 7.33 -12.45
N TRP A 94 -11.70 6.82 -11.45
CA TRP A 94 -10.47 6.03 -11.65
C TRP A 94 -10.72 4.52 -11.79
N GLU A 95 -11.94 4.07 -11.65
CA GLU A 95 -12.27 2.67 -11.91
C GLU A 95 -12.00 2.32 -13.37
N GLY A 96 -11.30 1.22 -13.57
CA GLY A 96 -10.86 0.79 -14.90
C GLY A 96 -9.53 1.37 -15.36
N LEU A 97 -8.92 2.34 -14.64
CA LEU A 97 -7.61 2.90 -14.95
C LEU A 97 -6.55 1.78 -15.04
N ASN A 98 -5.96 1.59 -16.22
CA ASN A 98 -4.87 0.64 -16.39
C ASN A 98 -3.53 1.28 -16.05
N VAL A 99 -3.20 1.30 -14.77
CA VAL A 99 -1.99 1.93 -14.22
C VAL A 99 -0.71 1.44 -14.91
N VAL A 100 -0.60 0.13 -15.11
CA VAL A 100 0.60 -0.48 -15.71
C VAL A 100 0.71 -0.13 -17.19
N ALA A 101 -0.37 -0.31 -17.97
CA ALA A 101 -0.33 -0.04 -19.40
C ALA A 101 -0.10 1.45 -19.69
N SER A 102 -0.72 2.34 -18.89
CA SER A 102 -0.60 3.79 -19.06
C SER A 102 0.82 4.28 -18.78
N LEU A 103 1.43 3.84 -17.69
CA LEU A 103 2.81 4.21 -17.37
C LEU A 103 3.83 3.58 -18.30
N ARG A 104 3.58 2.40 -18.86
CA ARG A 104 4.46 1.77 -19.87
C ARG A 104 4.60 2.58 -21.16
N GLN A 105 3.69 3.50 -21.42
CA GLN A 105 3.82 4.43 -22.57
C GLN A 105 4.99 5.41 -22.38
N HIS A 106 5.40 5.67 -21.16
CA HIS A 106 6.44 6.63 -20.79
C HIS A 106 7.69 5.98 -20.22
N ILE A 107 7.58 4.76 -19.70
CA ILE A 107 8.61 4.12 -18.87
C ILE A 107 8.87 2.71 -19.38
N GLY A 108 10.12 2.41 -19.73
CA GLY A 108 10.53 1.09 -20.23
C GLY A 108 10.81 0.03 -19.17
N ALA A 109 10.79 0.38 -17.88
CA ALA A 109 11.03 -0.56 -16.79
C ALA A 109 9.79 -1.42 -16.47
N PRO A 110 9.95 -2.62 -15.89
CA PRO A 110 8.85 -3.38 -15.31
C PRO A 110 8.07 -2.57 -14.27
N ILE A 111 6.74 -2.66 -14.32
CA ILE A 111 5.84 -1.95 -13.40
C ILE A 111 4.91 -2.96 -12.74
N VAL A 112 4.76 -2.86 -11.42
CA VAL A 112 3.79 -3.60 -10.63
C VAL A 112 2.85 -2.65 -9.91
N ALA A 113 1.55 -2.88 -10.04
CA ALA A 113 0.51 -2.15 -9.32
C ALA A 113 -0.10 -3.04 -8.23
N LEU A 114 -0.40 -2.46 -7.08
CA LEU A 114 -1.00 -3.15 -5.92
C LEU A 114 -1.91 -2.19 -5.17
N GLY A 115 -2.88 -2.73 -4.44
CA GLY A 115 -3.76 -1.93 -3.60
C GLY A 115 -2.97 -1.22 -2.49
N ARG A 116 -3.38 0.01 -2.15
CA ARG A 116 -2.69 0.86 -1.18
C ARG A 116 -2.58 0.21 0.20
N VAL A 117 -3.60 -0.52 0.63
CA VAL A 117 -3.61 -1.22 1.92
C VAL A 117 -2.67 -2.43 1.91
N GLU A 118 -2.59 -3.16 0.79
CA GLU A 118 -1.58 -4.20 0.58
C GLU A 118 -0.16 -3.63 0.61
N ALA A 119 0.05 -2.51 -0.07
CA ALA A 119 1.33 -1.82 -0.06
C ALA A 119 1.69 -1.37 1.36
N ALA A 120 0.74 -0.81 2.12
CA ALA A 120 0.97 -0.39 3.50
C ALA A 120 1.42 -1.56 4.39
N LEU A 121 0.77 -2.72 4.29
CA LEU A 121 1.19 -3.92 5.02
C LEU A 121 2.61 -4.37 4.62
N ARG A 122 2.96 -4.33 3.32
CA ARG A 122 4.34 -4.62 2.86
C ARG A 122 5.35 -3.64 3.45
N GLY A 123 5.00 -2.36 3.52
CA GLY A 123 5.84 -1.34 4.14
C GLY A 123 6.08 -1.60 5.62
N GLU A 124 5.01 -1.87 6.37
CA GLU A 124 5.08 -2.20 7.80
C GLU A 124 5.85 -3.50 8.06
N ALA A 125 5.73 -4.50 7.20
CA ALA A 125 6.52 -5.72 7.28
C ALA A 125 7.99 -5.51 6.93
N ALA A 126 8.31 -4.55 6.06
CA ALA A 126 9.68 -4.24 5.68
C ALA A 126 10.42 -3.38 6.72
N ALA A 127 9.77 -2.39 7.33
CA ALA A 127 10.41 -1.37 8.15
C ALA A 127 9.56 -0.81 9.30
N GLY A 128 8.36 -1.35 9.54
CA GLY A 128 7.43 -0.87 10.57
C GLY A 128 7.14 -1.90 11.66
N ASN A 129 5.95 -1.79 12.24
CA ASN A 129 5.51 -2.61 13.39
C ASN A 129 5.17 -4.08 13.03
N ALA A 130 5.14 -4.46 11.75
CA ALA A 130 5.06 -5.86 11.32
C ALA A 130 6.43 -6.43 10.92
N SER A 131 7.53 -5.72 11.17
CA SER A 131 8.87 -6.20 10.83
C SER A 131 9.24 -7.46 11.61
N GLY A 132 9.72 -8.47 10.88
CA GLY A 132 10.07 -9.77 11.46
C GLY A 132 8.87 -10.70 11.72
N THR A 133 7.64 -10.30 11.37
CA THR A 133 6.46 -11.17 11.42
C THR A 133 6.17 -11.77 10.05
N PHE A 134 5.56 -12.96 10.05
CA PHE A 134 5.10 -13.63 8.81
C PHE A 134 3.58 -13.62 8.69
N ASP A 135 2.88 -13.36 9.79
CA ASP A 135 1.43 -13.38 9.89
C ASP A 135 0.99 -12.06 10.52
N ALA A 136 0.34 -11.21 9.74
CA ALA A 136 -0.06 -9.86 10.15
C ALA A 136 -1.35 -9.45 9.44
N MET A 137 -2.12 -8.59 10.10
CA MET A 137 -3.27 -7.91 9.51
C MET A 137 -3.06 -6.40 9.60
N TYR A 138 -3.33 -5.69 8.52
CA TYR A 138 -3.33 -4.24 8.47
C TYR A 138 -4.71 -3.75 8.09
N VAL A 139 -5.28 -2.86 8.88
CA VAL A 139 -6.60 -2.27 8.67
C VAL A 139 -6.44 -0.78 8.44
N SER A 140 -6.89 -0.30 7.30
CA SER A 140 -7.04 1.14 7.04
C SER A 140 -8.48 1.57 7.31
N LEU A 141 -8.63 2.63 8.08
CA LEU A 141 -9.89 3.31 8.34
C LEU A 141 -10.01 4.61 7.52
N LEU A 142 -9.08 4.86 6.62
CA LEU A 142 -9.09 6.00 5.70
C LEU A 142 -9.66 5.56 4.35
N ASP A 143 -10.36 6.45 3.66
CA ASP A 143 -10.92 6.22 2.32
C ASP A 143 -11.85 4.99 2.22
N GLY A 144 -12.55 4.68 3.32
CA GLY A 144 -13.36 3.47 3.50
C GLY A 144 -12.59 2.33 4.19
N PRO A 145 -13.23 1.64 5.15
CA PRO A 145 -12.60 0.57 5.92
C PRO A 145 -12.19 -0.61 5.03
N THR A 146 -10.90 -0.88 5.01
CA THR A 146 -10.31 -1.99 4.24
C THR A 146 -9.17 -2.65 5.03
N ALA A 147 -8.90 -3.92 4.74
CA ALA A 147 -7.81 -4.66 5.37
C ALA A 147 -6.88 -5.29 4.33
N ALA A 148 -5.66 -5.58 4.74
CA ALA A 148 -4.78 -6.53 4.06
C ALA A 148 -4.31 -7.57 5.07
N VAL A 149 -4.14 -8.79 4.60
CA VAL A 149 -3.71 -9.93 5.40
C VAL A 149 -2.45 -10.52 4.81
N MET A 150 -1.48 -10.76 5.66
CA MET A 150 -0.28 -11.52 5.33
C MET A 150 -0.28 -12.82 6.15
N THR A 151 -0.07 -13.94 5.50
CA THR A 151 0.14 -15.22 6.15
C THR A 151 1.34 -15.94 5.53
N SER A 152 2.18 -16.52 6.38
CA SER A 152 3.44 -17.14 5.96
C SER A 152 4.29 -16.23 5.06
N GLY A 153 4.29 -14.93 5.35
CA GLY A 153 5.02 -13.90 4.61
C GLY A 153 4.43 -13.51 3.24
N ARG A 154 3.22 -14.00 2.92
CA ARG A 154 2.53 -13.71 1.66
C ARG A 154 1.24 -12.95 1.90
N ILE A 155 1.03 -11.89 1.14
CA ILE A 155 -0.23 -11.16 1.17
C ILE A 155 -1.30 -11.92 0.39
N ILE A 156 -2.50 -12.00 0.98
CA ILE A 156 -3.65 -12.70 0.41
C ILE A 156 -4.41 -11.74 -0.49
N GLY A 157 -4.41 -12.00 -1.79
CA GLY A 157 -5.21 -11.22 -2.76
C GLY A 157 -6.62 -11.76 -2.98
N GLY A 158 -6.84 -13.05 -2.70
CA GLY A 158 -8.10 -13.73 -3.01
C GLY A 158 -8.26 -14.10 -4.49
N ALA A 159 -9.33 -14.83 -4.82
CA ALA A 159 -9.56 -15.33 -6.17
C ALA A 159 -9.86 -14.24 -7.21
N ASN A 160 -10.41 -13.12 -6.75
CA ASN A 160 -10.79 -11.96 -7.59
C ASN A 160 -10.04 -10.69 -7.16
N HIS A 161 -8.92 -10.82 -6.45
CA HIS A 161 -8.12 -9.72 -5.93
C HIS A 161 -8.87 -8.70 -5.05
N ARG A 162 -9.99 -9.13 -4.42
CA ARG A 162 -10.87 -8.32 -3.57
C ARG A 162 -10.81 -8.71 -2.09
N ALA A 163 -9.76 -9.43 -1.69
CA ALA A 163 -9.57 -9.74 -0.27
C ALA A 163 -9.36 -8.45 0.53
N GLY A 164 -10.03 -8.33 1.67
CA GLY A 164 -9.84 -7.21 2.60
C GLY A 164 -10.95 -6.16 2.60
N GLY A 165 -11.99 -6.28 1.78
CA GLY A 165 -13.17 -5.42 1.91
C GLY A 165 -13.89 -5.64 3.25
N LEU A 166 -14.28 -4.56 3.94
CA LEU A 166 -14.95 -4.57 5.23
C LEU A 166 -16.34 -3.93 5.16
N PRO A 167 -17.29 -4.47 4.37
CA PRO A 167 -18.59 -3.82 4.12
C PRO A 167 -19.48 -3.77 5.38
N ALA A 168 -19.21 -4.60 6.38
CA ALA A 168 -19.94 -4.61 7.65
C ALA A 168 -19.29 -3.72 8.73
N PHE A 169 -18.23 -2.99 8.40
CA PHE A 169 -17.64 -2.03 9.33
C PHE A 169 -18.57 -0.82 9.49
N PRO A 170 -18.68 -0.26 10.71
CA PRO A 170 -19.48 0.95 10.93
C PRO A 170 -19.05 2.12 10.05
N GLU A 171 -20.00 2.99 9.71
CA GLU A 171 -19.70 4.22 9.00
C GLU A 171 -18.83 5.15 9.85
N LEU A 172 -17.78 5.70 9.26
CA LEU A 172 -16.82 6.56 9.92
C LEU A 172 -17.00 8.01 9.41
N GLU A 173 -17.15 8.93 10.34
CA GLU A 173 -17.25 10.36 10.07
C GLU A 173 -16.05 11.09 10.67
N VAL A 174 -15.44 11.99 9.90
CA VAL A 174 -14.34 12.85 10.37
C VAL A 174 -14.83 13.72 11.53
N GLY A 175 -14.06 13.75 12.64
CA GLY A 175 -14.39 14.49 13.84
C GLY A 175 -15.41 13.82 14.76
N ARG A 176 -15.92 12.63 14.41
CA ARG A 176 -16.82 11.81 15.25
C ARG A 176 -16.07 10.61 15.81
N PRO A 177 -15.89 10.53 17.13
CA PRO A 177 -15.25 9.37 17.75
C PRO A 177 -16.04 8.07 17.51
N LEU A 178 -15.32 6.96 17.34
CA LEU A 178 -15.90 5.63 17.30
C LEU A 178 -16.23 5.19 18.74
N VAL A 179 -17.51 5.17 19.08
CA VAL A 179 -18.01 4.89 20.46
C VAL A 179 -19.28 4.04 20.46
N GLY A 180 -19.64 3.50 21.62
CA GLY A 180 -20.88 2.75 21.82
C GLY A 180 -21.02 1.55 20.89
N GLU A 181 -22.17 1.39 20.25
CA GLU A 181 -22.50 0.26 19.40
C GLU A 181 -21.57 0.15 18.18
N ASP A 182 -21.18 1.29 17.57
CA ASP A 182 -20.24 1.32 16.45
C ASP A 182 -18.86 0.78 16.85
N LEU A 183 -18.37 1.14 18.04
CA LEU A 183 -17.11 0.61 18.57
C LEU A 183 -17.20 -0.89 18.87
N GLU A 184 -18.31 -1.35 19.45
CA GLU A 184 -18.57 -2.75 19.71
C GLU A 184 -18.62 -3.57 18.42
N GLN A 185 -19.33 -3.10 17.41
CA GLN A 185 -19.44 -3.72 16.09
C GLN A 185 -18.08 -3.80 15.38
N ALA A 186 -17.33 -2.70 15.34
CA ALA A 186 -16.00 -2.66 14.75
C ALA A 186 -15.05 -3.63 15.45
N THR A 187 -15.08 -3.64 16.79
CA THR A 187 -14.23 -4.53 17.59
C THR A 187 -14.57 -6.00 17.34
N ALA A 188 -15.85 -6.36 17.34
CA ALA A 188 -16.29 -7.73 17.11
C ALA A 188 -15.87 -8.22 15.71
N LEU A 189 -16.11 -7.42 14.67
CA LEU A 189 -15.73 -7.74 13.30
C LEU A 189 -14.22 -8.00 13.19
N LEU A 190 -13.40 -7.09 13.73
CA LEU A 190 -11.95 -7.23 13.63
C LEU A 190 -11.41 -8.39 14.49
N ALA A 191 -12.04 -8.69 15.61
CA ALA A 191 -11.69 -9.84 16.44
C ALA A 191 -12.01 -11.16 15.73
N ASP A 192 -13.17 -11.28 15.08
CA ASP A 192 -13.55 -12.45 14.29
C ASP A 192 -12.58 -12.68 13.13
N LEU A 193 -12.21 -11.61 12.40
CA LEU A 193 -11.22 -11.68 11.35
C LEU A 193 -9.83 -12.07 11.86
N ALA A 194 -9.41 -11.51 12.99
CA ALA A 194 -8.15 -11.87 13.63
C ALA A 194 -8.15 -13.36 14.06
N CYS A 195 -9.24 -13.86 14.64
CA CYS A 195 -9.37 -15.29 14.97
C CYS A 195 -9.32 -16.21 13.75
N LEU A 196 -9.82 -15.76 12.58
CA LEU A 196 -9.74 -16.51 11.34
C LEU A 196 -8.33 -16.56 10.76
N VAL A 197 -7.56 -15.47 10.90
CA VAL A 197 -6.24 -15.29 10.29
C VAL A 197 -5.11 -15.73 11.21
N ASP A 198 -5.31 -15.65 12.53
CA ASP A 198 -4.31 -15.89 13.59
C ASP A 198 -3.03 -15.04 13.41
N PRO A 199 -3.15 -13.70 13.30
CA PRO A 199 -1.99 -12.85 13.10
C PRO A 199 -1.23 -12.61 14.41
N SER A 200 0.09 -12.50 14.33
CA SER A 200 0.91 -12.04 15.45
C SER A 200 0.73 -10.55 15.77
N VAL A 201 0.33 -9.76 14.77
CA VAL A 201 0.04 -8.33 14.93
C VAL A 201 -1.12 -7.87 14.04
N VAL A 202 -2.00 -7.05 14.63
CA VAL A 202 -3.06 -6.30 13.94
C VAL A 202 -2.68 -4.83 13.98
N LEU A 203 -2.42 -4.25 12.83
CA LEU A 203 -2.09 -2.83 12.68
C LEU A 203 -3.33 -2.05 12.24
N ILE A 204 -3.65 -0.98 12.95
CA ILE A 204 -4.77 -0.09 12.64
C ILE A 204 -4.22 1.26 12.19
N HIS A 205 -4.65 1.73 11.04
CA HIS A 205 -4.33 3.04 10.51
C HIS A 205 -5.60 3.85 10.28
N GLY A 206 -5.66 5.05 10.81
CA GLY A 206 -6.84 5.92 10.73
C GLY A 206 -6.64 7.21 11.51
N LEU A 207 -7.70 8.00 11.57
CA LEU A 207 -7.70 9.23 12.36
C LEU A 207 -7.74 8.90 13.86
N PRO A 208 -7.12 9.74 14.73
CA PRO A 208 -7.08 9.51 16.18
C PRO A 208 -8.45 9.28 16.78
N GLU A 209 -9.47 10.03 16.36
CA GLU A 209 -10.85 9.87 16.84
C GLU A 209 -11.43 8.48 16.61
N HIS A 210 -10.92 7.73 15.62
CA HIS A 210 -11.35 6.36 15.35
C HIS A 210 -10.44 5.32 16.02
N THR A 211 -9.14 5.57 16.05
CA THR A 211 -8.14 4.59 16.50
C THR A 211 -7.93 4.57 18.02
N ASP A 212 -8.06 5.72 18.69
CA ASP A 212 -7.73 5.86 20.13
C ASP A 212 -8.60 4.97 21.04
N ALA A 213 -9.88 4.79 20.67
CA ALA A 213 -10.77 3.88 21.39
C ALA A 213 -10.67 2.44 20.88
N LEU A 214 -10.58 2.23 19.56
CA LEU A 214 -10.62 0.92 18.92
C LEU A 214 -9.41 0.05 19.30
N ILE A 215 -8.20 0.59 19.23
CA ILE A 215 -6.97 -0.16 19.51
C ILE A 215 -6.97 -0.78 20.91
N PRO A 216 -7.19 -0.04 22.00
CA PRO A 216 -7.15 -0.63 23.34
C PRO A 216 -8.32 -1.59 23.61
N VAL A 217 -9.50 -1.36 23.00
CA VAL A 217 -10.65 -2.26 23.17
C VAL A 217 -10.41 -3.56 22.42
N LEU A 218 -9.96 -3.50 21.16
CA LEU A 218 -9.61 -4.68 20.39
C LEU A 218 -8.47 -5.48 21.03
N GLN A 219 -7.42 -4.81 21.55
CA GLN A 219 -6.34 -5.51 22.27
C GLN A 219 -6.86 -6.29 23.47
N ARG A 220 -7.82 -5.71 24.23
CA ARG A 220 -8.42 -6.39 25.37
C ARG A 220 -9.17 -7.65 24.94
N VAL A 221 -9.98 -7.54 23.87
CA VAL A 221 -10.72 -8.69 23.33
C VAL A 221 -9.76 -9.76 22.81
N LEU A 222 -8.74 -9.39 22.06
CA LEU A 222 -7.77 -10.36 21.53
C LEU A 222 -6.95 -11.03 22.62
N ASN A 223 -6.67 -10.38 23.74
CA ASN A 223 -5.99 -11.03 24.86
C ASN A 223 -6.78 -12.23 25.42
N GLU A 224 -8.10 -12.23 25.27
CA GLU A 224 -8.99 -13.30 25.73
C GLU A 224 -9.15 -14.43 24.71
N VAL A 225 -9.28 -14.06 23.41
CA VAL A 225 -9.64 -15.02 22.35
C VAL A 225 -8.43 -15.47 21.51
N LEU A 226 -7.39 -14.65 21.44
CA LEU A 226 -6.17 -14.90 20.64
C LEU A 226 -4.93 -14.43 21.43
N PRO A 227 -4.57 -15.13 22.53
CA PRO A 227 -3.46 -14.70 23.39
C PRO A 227 -2.13 -14.65 22.64
N GLY A 228 -1.45 -13.50 22.69
CA GLY A 228 -0.18 -13.26 22.02
C GLY A 228 -0.28 -12.35 20.78
N ALA A 229 -1.46 -12.17 20.20
CA ALA A 229 -1.67 -11.19 19.15
C ALA A 229 -1.55 -9.76 19.71
N GLN A 230 -0.83 -8.90 19.02
CA GLN A 230 -0.69 -7.49 19.39
C GLN A 230 -1.56 -6.61 18.52
N VAL A 231 -2.11 -5.54 19.09
CA VAL A 231 -2.83 -4.50 18.34
C VAL A 231 -2.07 -3.18 18.51
N ALA A 232 -1.72 -2.54 17.40
CA ALA A 232 -0.98 -1.28 17.42
C ALA A 232 -1.38 -0.38 16.24
N SER A 233 -1.02 0.87 16.32
CA SER A 233 -0.99 1.75 15.12
C SER A 233 0.15 1.33 14.19
N GLY A 234 -0.01 1.53 12.89
CA GLY A 234 1.11 1.43 11.95
C GLY A 234 2.21 2.42 12.31
N ALA A 235 3.48 1.98 12.27
CA ALA A 235 4.62 2.83 12.61
C ALA A 235 4.96 3.84 11.51
N LEU A 236 4.65 3.50 10.26
CA LEU A 236 5.06 4.28 9.08
C LEU A 236 4.01 5.33 8.66
N GLY A 237 2.78 5.24 9.20
CA GLY A 237 1.69 6.16 8.88
C GLY A 237 1.46 6.29 7.36
N GLU A 238 1.36 7.51 6.87
CA GLU A 238 1.16 7.82 5.45
C GLU A 238 2.28 7.31 4.51
N LYS A 239 3.46 7.00 5.05
CA LYS A 239 4.59 6.48 4.26
C LYS A 239 4.54 4.96 4.05
N ALA A 240 3.66 4.26 4.74
CA ALA A 240 3.60 2.80 4.71
C ALA A 240 3.38 2.28 3.29
N ALA A 241 2.38 2.82 2.58
CA ALA A 241 2.06 2.43 1.20
C ALA A 241 3.21 2.73 0.22
N LEU A 242 3.84 3.91 0.34
CA LEU A 242 4.96 4.31 -0.50
C LEU A 242 6.17 3.38 -0.34
N LEU A 243 6.53 3.04 0.90
CA LEU A 243 7.63 2.12 1.19
C LEU A 243 7.30 0.69 0.75
N GLY A 244 6.05 0.28 0.88
CA GLY A 244 5.59 -1.01 0.37
C GLY A 244 5.60 -1.10 -1.16
N ALA A 245 5.26 -0.02 -1.85
CA ALA A 245 5.41 0.07 -3.30
C ALA A 245 6.88 -0.03 -3.73
N LEU A 246 7.79 0.65 -3.03
CA LEU A 246 9.23 0.53 -3.27
C LEU A 246 9.70 -0.93 -3.05
N LYS A 247 9.22 -1.59 -1.99
CA LYS A 247 9.53 -3.00 -1.73
C LYS A 247 9.01 -3.94 -2.81
N ALA A 248 7.82 -3.66 -3.35
CA ALA A 248 7.27 -4.42 -4.49
C ALA A 248 8.13 -4.24 -5.74
N ALA A 249 8.59 -3.03 -6.03
CA ALA A 249 9.55 -2.78 -7.11
C ALA A 249 10.85 -3.57 -6.92
N ALA A 250 11.39 -3.63 -5.70
CA ALA A 250 12.59 -4.42 -5.41
C ALA A 250 12.40 -5.91 -5.72
N ILE A 251 11.25 -6.49 -5.35
CA ILE A 251 10.93 -7.90 -5.62
C ILE A 251 10.93 -8.16 -7.13
N VAL A 252 10.25 -7.33 -7.91
CA VAL A 252 10.17 -7.45 -9.37
C VAL A 252 11.55 -7.31 -10.02
N ALA A 253 12.39 -6.39 -9.53
CA ALA A 253 13.76 -6.21 -10.01
C ALA A 253 14.61 -7.47 -9.76
N TYR A 254 14.58 -8.04 -8.56
CA TYR A 254 15.30 -9.28 -8.23
C TYR A 254 14.85 -10.49 -9.07
N GLU A 255 13.54 -10.62 -9.31
CA GLU A 255 13.01 -11.69 -10.16
C GLU A 255 13.49 -11.55 -11.60
N GLY A 256 13.55 -10.32 -12.13
CA GLY A 256 14.06 -10.02 -13.45
C GLY A 256 15.56 -10.33 -13.61
N GLU A 257 16.40 -9.99 -12.63
CA GLU A 257 17.83 -10.32 -12.63
C GLU A 257 18.07 -11.83 -12.61
N ARG A 258 17.36 -12.58 -11.76
CA ARG A 258 17.50 -14.05 -11.71
C ARG A 258 17.08 -14.73 -13.01
N ALA A 259 16.01 -14.27 -13.65
CA ALA A 259 15.56 -14.83 -14.94
C ALA A 259 16.60 -14.57 -16.06
N HIS A 260 17.38 -13.50 -15.96
CA HIS A 260 18.43 -13.17 -16.92
C HIS A 260 19.71 -14.02 -16.70
N ASP A 261 20.04 -14.33 -15.47
CA ASP A 261 21.20 -15.17 -15.12
C ASP A 261 21.01 -16.66 -15.45
N GLU A 262 19.75 -17.12 -15.54
CA GLU A 262 19.39 -18.52 -15.87
C GLU A 262 19.19 -18.75 -17.39
N SER A 263 19.26 -17.73 -18.23
CA SER A 263 19.08 -17.79 -19.69
C SER A 263 20.40 -17.71 -20.46
#